data_6afa0ba907d30bc0bf55258bb78715a4
#
_entry.id   6afa0ba907d30bc0bf55258bb78715a4
#
_cell.length_a   1.000
_cell.length_b   1.000
_cell.length_c   1.000
_cell.angle_alpha   90.00
_cell.angle_beta   90.00
_cell.angle_gamma   90.00
#
_symmetry.space_group_name_H-M   'P 1'
#
loop_
_entity.id
_entity.type
_entity.pdbx_description
1 polymer ?
#
loop_
_entity_poly.entity_id
_entity_poly.type
_entity_poly.pdbx_seq_one_letter_code
_entity_poly.pdbx_strand_id
1 'polypeptide(L)'
;MSFTDREWWGLIHGMGFGALFLLAFAGGLAGLYSLRPALVTEAGIAERMRRLRIGVVAMAVAAWGTVLTGTWVVYPWYREKTPASPRSQLLADPATADWHSFGMEWKEHIAWLSPMLATAVAFIVIYYGRNLIRHDRVRRTAMLLLVLAFAFAAVAGAFGAFITKVAPVQ
;
A
#
# COMPACT_ATOMS: atom_id res chain seq x y z
N MET A 1 -3.29 -30.13 -2.65
CA MET A 1 -2.44 -29.03 -3.11
C MET A 1 -1.79 -28.41 -1.88
N SER A 2 -0.48 -28.37 -1.83
CA SER A 2 0.29 -27.69 -0.77
C SER A 2 1.00 -26.50 -1.41
N PHE A 3 0.87 -25.32 -0.80
CA PHE A 3 1.63 -24.16 -1.20
C PHE A 3 3.07 -24.26 -0.70
N THR A 4 4.01 -23.80 -1.51
CA THR A 4 5.38 -23.56 -1.07
C THR A 4 5.46 -22.34 -0.15
N ASP A 5 6.55 -22.17 0.59
CA ASP A 5 6.75 -20.99 1.43
C ASP A 5 6.76 -19.69 0.59
N ARG A 6 7.30 -19.75 -0.62
CA ARG A 6 7.32 -18.60 -1.55
C ARG A 6 5.92 -18.20 -2.01
N GLU A 7 5.07 -19.16 -2.35
CA GLU A 7 3.69 -18.92 -2.73
C GLU A 7 2.89 -18.35 -1.54
N TRP A 8 3.08 -18.86 -0.33
CA TRP A 8 2.47 -18.30 0.89
C TRP A 8 2.87 -16.86 1.13
N TRP A 9 4.16 -16.55 1.06
CA TRP A 9 4.62 -15.17 1.24
C TRP A 9 4.19 -14.26 0.10
N GLY A 10 4.13 -14.76 -1.13
CA GLY A 10 3.55 -14.03 -2.28
C GLY A 10 2.09 -13.66 -2.05
N LEU A 11 1.29 -14.62 -1.54
CA LEU A 11 -0.11 -14.41 -1.18
C LEU A 11 -0.26 -13.37 -0.05
N ILE A 12 0.50 -13.51 1.02
CA ILE A 12 0.44 -12.59 2.17
C ILE A 12 0.86 -11.18 1.75
N HIS A 13 2.00 -11.05 1.06
CA HIS A 13 2.54 -9.78 0.60
C HIS A 13 1.61 -9.07 -0.40
N GLY A 14 1.12 -9.78 -1.42
CA GLY A 14 0.30 -9.20 -2.48
C GLY A 14 -1.17 -9.07 -2.10
N MET A 15 -1.82 -10.19 -1.77
CA MET A 15 -3.26 -10.21 -1.53
C MET A 15 -3.63 -9.85 -0.09
N GLY A 16 -2.95 -10.40 0.92
CA GLY A 16 -3.28 -10.16 2.32
C GLY A 16 -3.14 -8.68 2.70
N PHE A 17 -1.94 -8.14 2.56
CA PHE A 17 -1.71 -6.72 2.84
C PHE A 17 -2.40 -5.82 1.82
N GLY A 18 -2.48 -6.22 0.54
CA GLY A 18 -3.15 -5.46 -0.50
C GLY A 18 -4.64 -5.27 -0.24
N ALA A 19 -5.37 -6.33 0.12
CA ALA A 19 -6.79 -6.26 0.45
C ALA A 19 -7.04 -5.39 1.70
N LEU A 20 -6.24 -5.57 2.76
CA LEU A 20 -6.32 -4.74 3.96
C LEU A 20 -6.07 -3.26 3.64
N PHE A 21 -5.05 -2.97 2.82
CA PHE A 21 -4.72 -1.62 2.40
C PHE A 21 -5.86 -0.97 1.62
N LEU A 22 -6.49 -1.68 0.66
CA LEU A 22 -7.61 -1.19 -0.13
C LEU A 22 -8.84 -0.87 0.74
N LEU A 23 -9.19 -1.77 1.66
CA LEU A 23 -10.31 -1.56 2.59
C LEU A 23 -10.04 -0.36 3.50
N ALA A 24 -8.83 -0.27 4.04
CA ALA A 24 -8.42 0.82 4.91
C ALA A 24 -8.37 2.17 4.17
N PHE A 25 -7.90 2.18 2.91
CA PHE A 25 -7.93 3.35 2.03
C PHE A 25 -9.36 3.84 1.80
N ALA A 26 -10.25 2.95 1.35
CA ALA A 26 -11.65 3.30 1.06
C ALA A 26 -12.34 3.86 2.32
N GLY A 27 -12.18 3.18 3.46
CA GLY A 27 -12.73 3.62 4.75
C GLY A 27 -12.11 4.94 5.23
N GLY A 28 -10.81 5.12 5.07
CA GLY A 28 -10.08 6.34 5.42
C GLY A 28 -10.52 7.54 4.59
N LEU A 29 -10.63 7.36 3.28
CA LEU A 29 -11.09 8.41 2.36
C LEU A 29 -12.53 8.83 2.63
N ALA A 30 -13.44 7.86 2.77
CA ALA A 30 -14.83 8.11 3.13
C ALA A 30 -14.96 8.78 4.51
N GLY A 31 -14.14 8.34 5.48
CA GLY A 31 -14.06 8.92 6.82
C GLY A 31 -13.64 10.38 6.79
N LEU A 32 -12.53 10.72 6.11
CA LEU A 32 -12.05 12.10 5.95
C LEU A 32 -13.05 12.97 5.19
N TYR A 33 -13.64 12.44 4.12
CA TYR A 33 -14.65 13.16 3.34
C TYR A 33 -15.89 13.49 4.18
N SER A 34 -16.35 12.54 4.99
CA SER A 34 -17.56 12.70 5.81
C SER A 34 -17.37 13.57 7.05
N LEU A 35 -16.15 13.92 7.45
CA LEU A 35 -15.85 14.85 8.53
C LEU A 35 -16.06 16.32 8.11
N ARG A 36 -17.26 16.62 7.64
CA ARG A 36 -17.69 18.00 7.32
C ARG A 36 -18.75 18.42 8.33
N PRO A 37 -18.72 19.68 8.81
CA PRO A 37 -19.71 20.16 9.79
C PRO A 37 -21.15 19.91 9.36
N ALA A 38 -21.46 20.04 8.06
CA ALA A 38 -22.80 19.79 7.51
C ALA A 38 -23.23 18.33 7.48
N LEU A 39 -22.32 17.38 7.66
CA LEU A 39 -22.58 15.94 7.54
C LEU A 39 -22.48 15.17 8.86
N VAL A 40 -22.16 15.85 9.97
CA VAL A 40 -21.86 15.19 11.25
C VAL A 40 -22.65 15.84 12.39
N THR A 41 -23.25 15.00 13.22
CA THR A 41 -23.77 15.41 14.53
C THR A 41 -22.68 15.33 15.60
N GLU A 42 -22.78 16.08 16.68
CA GLU A 42 -21.80 16.04 17.79
C GLU A 42 -21.64 14.60 18.34
N ALA A 43 -22.71 13.88 18.52
CA ALA A 43 -22.67 12.48 18.98
C ALA A 43 -21.96 11.56 17.97
N GLY A 44 -22.11 11.82 16.67
CA GLY A 44 -21.49 11.03 15.60
C GLY A 44 -20.00 11.30 15.39
N ILE A 45 -19.48 12.46 15.84
CA ILE A 45 -18.06 12.83 15.65
C ILE A 45 -17.12 11.81 16.33
N ALA A 46 -17.44 11.42 17.56
CA ALA A 46 -16.60 10.52 18.34
C ALA A 46 -16.42 9.16 17.66
N GLU A 47 -17.52 8.58 17.21
CA GLU A 47 -17.52 7.26 16.55
C GLU A 47 -16.83 7.32 15.19
N ARG A 48 -17.12 8.33 14.37
CA ARG A 48 -16.46 8.52 13.08
C ARG A 48 -14.96 8.71 13.24
N MET A 49 -14.53 9.51 14.24
CA MET A 49 -13.12 9.72 14.52
C MET A 49 -12.43 8.44 14.99
N ARG A 50 -13.09 7.60 15.80
CA ARG A 50 -12.56 6.31 16.23
C ARG A 50 -12.32 5.39 15.02
N ARG A 51 -13.33 5.25 14.15
CA ARG A 51 -13.21 4.43 12.92
C ARG A 51 -12.13 4.96 11.97
N LEU A 52 -12.08 6.28 11.78
CA LEU A 52 -11.07 6.91 10.95
C LEU A 52 -9.65 6.64 11.46
N ARG A 53 -9.41 6.79 12.77
CA ARG A 53 -8.09 6.50 13.37
C ARG A 53 -7.68 5.06 13.16
N ILE A 54 -8.59 4.10 13.41
CA ILE A 54 -8.31 2.68 13.17
C ILE A 54 -7.99 2.45 11.70
N GLY A 55 -8.79 3.00 10.77
CA GLY A 55 -8.60 2.82 9.33
C GLY A 55 -7.25 3.36 8.83
N VAL A 56 -6.88 4.60 9.19
CA VAL A 56 -5.61 5.18 8.71
C VAL A 56 -4.38 4.50 9.35
N VAL A 57 -4.48 4.04 10.60
CA VAL A 57 -3.42 3.26 11.25
C VAL A 57 -3.30 1.88 10.58
N ALA A 58 -4.41 1.19 10.35
CA ALA A 58 -4.42 -0.08 9.63
C ALA A 58 -3.83 0.05 8.23
N MET A 59 -4.15 1.13 7.51
CA MET A 59 -3.55 1.42 6.21
C MET A 59 -2.02 1.59 6.29
N ALA A 60 -1.54 2.37 7.26
CA ALA A 60 -0.10 2.57 7.46
C ALA A 60 0.60 1.23 7.80
N VAL A 61 0.02 0.44 8.72
CA VAL A 61 0.56 -0.88 9.08
C VAL A 61 0.59 -1.83 7.88
N ALA A 62 -0.49 -1.89 7.10
CA ALA A 62 -0.54 -2.73 5.90
C ALA A 62 0.50 -2.28 4.85
N ALA A 63 0.66 -0.97 4.63
CA ALA A 63 1.65 -0.43 3.71
C ALA A 63 3.08 -0.77 4.16
N TRP A 64 3.41 -0.59 5.44
CA TRP A 64 4.69 -1.01 6.00
C TRP A 64 4.89 -2.52 5.91
N GLY A 65 3.89 -3.32 6.25
CA GLY A 65 3.93 -4.77 6.11
C GLY A 65 4.25 -5.21 4.69
N THR A 66 3.59 -4.58 3.69
CA THR A 66 3.86 -4.85 2.27
C THR A 66 5.30 -4.52 1.89
N VAL A 67 5.78 -3.33 2.22
CA VAL A 67 7.14 -2.90 1.82
C VAL A 67 8.20 -3.73 2.54
N LEU A 68 8.04 -3.99 3.84
CA LEU A 68 8.99 -4.79 4.62
C LEU A 68 9.06 -6.24 4.12
N THR A 69 7.90 -6.90 3.93
CA THR A 69 7.88 -8.26 3.39
C THR A 69 8.38 -8.32 1.94
N GLY A 70 8.04 -7.31 1.13
CA GLY A 70 8.57 -7.16 -0.22
C GLY A 70 10.09 -7.09 -0.23
N THR A 71 10.69 -6.24 0.61
CA THR A 71 12.13 -5.98 0.63
C THR A 71 12.93 -7.15 1.21
N TRP A 72 12.50 -7.73 2.33
CA TRP A 72 13.31 -8.72 3.05
C TRP A 72 12.91 -10.17 2.84
N VAL A 73 11.73 -10.43 2.29
CA VAL A 73 11.27 -11.80 2.02
C VAL A 73 11.17 -12.08 0.51
N VAL A 74 10.36 -11.27 -0.23
CA VAL A 74 10.09 -11.55 -1.64
C VAL A 74 11.26 -11.16 -2.55
N TYR A 75 11.90 -10.04 -2.27
CA TYR A 75 12.98 -9.51 -3.10
C TYR A 75 14.23 -10.39 -3.19
N PRO A 76 14.73 -11.02 -2.11
CA PRO A 76 15.83 -11.98 -2.19
C PRO A 76 15.55 -13.11 -3.18
N TRP A 77 14.36 -13.68 -3.17
CA TRP A 77 13.96 -14.74 -4.11
C TRP A 77 13.88 -14.25 -5.55
N TYR A 78 13.35 -13.04 -5.73
CA TYR A 78 13.31 -12.41 -7.05
C TYR A 78 14.70 -12.27 -7.65
N ARG A 79 15.72 -11.90 -6.85
CA ARG A 79 17.11 -11.65 -7.28
C ARG A 79 18.05 -12.82 -7.12
N GLU A 80 17.60 -14.02 -6.84
CA GLU A 80 18.47 -15.20 -6.81
C GLU A 80 19.29 -15.32 -8.11
N LYS A 81 20.56 -15.72 -7.98
CA LYS A 81 21.48 -15.93 -9.11
C LYS A 81 21.29 -17.32 -9.73
N THR A 82 20.06 -17.68 -10.04
CA THR A 82 19.70 -18.97 -10.68
C THR A 82 18.96 -18.69 -11.99
N PRO A 83 19.02 -19.56 -13.00
CA PRO A 83 18.23 -19.42 -14.22
C PRO A 83 16.71 -19.41 -13.95
N ALA A 84 16.27 -20.07 -12.87
CA ALA A 84 14.87 -20.17 -12.47
C ALA A 84 14.35 -18.90 -11.74
N SER A 85 15.22 -17.99 -11.32
CA SER A 85 14.77 -16.78 -10.62
C SER A 85 13.95 -15.87 -11.55
N PRO A 86 12.92 -15.18 -11.03
CA PRO A 86 12.11 -14.27 -11.83
C PRO A 86 12.94 -13.20 -12.58
N ARG A 87 13.95 -12.64 -11.91
CA ARG A 87 14.87 -11.68 -12.55
C ARG A 87 15.59 -12.29 -13.75
N SER A 88 16.14 -13.50 -13.60
CA SER A 88 16.89 -14.16 -14.70
C SER A 88 15.96 -14.49 -15.86
N GLN A 89 14.73 -14.94 -15.60
CA GLN A 89 13.72 -15.22 -16.62
C GLN A 89 13.35 -13.94 -17.39
N LEU A 90 13.10 -12.83 -16.70
CA LEU A 90 12.77 -11.55 -17.33
C LEU A 90 13.90 -11.04 -18.22
N LEU A 91 15.15 -11.16 -17.77
CA LEU A 91 16.32 -10.67 -18.50
C LEU A 91 16.75 -11.59 -19.67
N ALA A 92 16.28 -12.84 -19.70
CA ALA A 92 16.59 -13.78 -20.77
C ALA A 92 15.90 -13.44 -22.11
N ASP A 93 14.78 -12.70 -22.06
CA ASP A 93 14.02 -12.29 -23.23
C ASP A 93 13.99 -10.75 -23.33
N PRO A 94 14.51 -10.16 -24.43
CA PRO A 94 14.45 -8.71 -24.64
C PRO A 94 13.03 -8.12 -24.58
N ALA A 95 11.98 -8.90 -24.92
CA ALA A 95 10.59 -8.45 -24.85
C ALA A 95 10.08 -8.27 -23.40
N THR A 96 10.72 -8.91 -22.43
CA THR A 96 10.34 -8.86 -21.02
C THR A 96 11.35 -8.16 -20.10
N ALA A 97 12.54 -7.83 -20.61
CA ALA A 97 13.64 -7.24 -19.86
C ALA A 97 13.24 -5.90 -19.20
N ASP A 98 12.36 -5.11 -19.81
CA ASP A 98 11.89 -3.84 -19.28
C ASP A 98 11.02 -3.99 -18.01
N TRP A 99 10.41 -5.15 -17.79
CA TRP A 99 9.72 -5.42 -16.53
C TRP A 99 10.69 -5.46 -15.33
N HIS A 100 11.94 -5.85 -15.57
CA HIS A 100 13.00 -5.72 -14.56
C HIS A 100 13.59 -4.32 -14.56
N SER A 101 14.15 -3.87 -15.71
CA SER A 101 14.96 -2.64 -15.78
C SER A 101 14.19 -1.38 -15.42
N PHE A 102 12.90 -1.34 -15.68
CA PHE A 102 12.04 -0.23 -15.33
C PHE A 102 11.02 -0.60 -14.24
N GLY A 103 10.22 -1.66 -14.46
CA GLY A 103 9.10 -1.97 -13.57
C GLY A 103 9.55 -2.32 -12.15
N MET A 104 10.53 -3.20 -12.00
CA MET A 104 11.02 -3.60 -10.68
C MET A 104 11.86 -2.52 -10.02
N GLU A 105 12.77 -1.88 -10.75
CA GLU A 105 13.58 -0.78 -10.23
C GLU A 105 12.72 0.41 -9.77
N TRP A 106 11.71 0.78 -10.55
CA TRP A 106 10.75 1.80 -10.15
C TRP A 106 10.01 1.41 -8.86
N LYS A 107 9.51 0.18 -8.81
CA LYS A 107 8.80 -0.35 -7.65
C LYS A 107 9.65 -0.31 -6.37
N GLU A 108 10.90 -0.69 -6.46
CA GLU A 108 11.84 -0.72 -5.33
C GLU A 108 12.03 0.65 -4.68
N HIS A 109 12.08 1.70 -5.49
CA HIS A 109 12.33 3.05 -4.99
C HIS A 109 11.05 3.80 -4.59
N ILE A 110 10.01 3.69 -5.40
CA ILE A 110 8.80 4.50 -5.24
C ILE A 110 7.80 3.90 -4.24
N ALA A 111 7.81 2.57 -4.06
CA ALA A 111 6.89 1.92 -3.12
C ALA A 111 7.02 2.44 -1.67
N TRP A 112 8.21 2.90 -1.26
CA TRP A 112 8.45 3.45 0.07
C TRP A 112 7.67 4.74 0.36
N LEU A 113 7.29 5.50 -0.66
CA LEU A 113 6.48 6.69 -0.50
C LEU A 113 5.10 6.38 0.07
N SER A 114 4.53 5.22 -0.28
CA SER A 114 3.20 4.84 0.21
C SER A 114 3.12 4.72 1.75
N PRO A 115 3.95 3.92 2.45
CA PRO A 115 3.89 3.84 3.90
C PRO A 115 4.28 5.15 4.59
N MET A 116 5.20 5.95 4.02
CA MET A 116 5.58 7.26 4.58
C MET A 116 4.39 8.22 4.55
N LEU A 117 3.70 8.33 3.41
CA LEU A 117 2.51 9.17 3.28
C LEU A 117 1.33 8.67 4.12
N ALA A 118 1.10 7.36 4.18
CA ALA A 118 0.07 6.77 5.05
C ALA A 118 0.34 7.07 6.54
N THR A 119 1.61 7.01 6.95
CA THR A 119 2.03 7.36 8.31
C THR A 119 1.79 8.85 8.60
N ALA A 120 2.12 9.74 7.65
CA ALA A 120 1.84 11.17 7.78
C ALA A 120 0.33 11.45 7.95
N VAL A 121 -0.52 10.75 7.18
CA VAL A 121 -1.99 10.85 7.33
C VAL A 121 -2.43 10.36 8.70
N ALA A 122 -1.93 9.21 9.16
CA ALA A 122 -2.25 8.69 10.50
C ALA A 122 -1.85 9.69 11.60
N PHE A 123 -0.66 10.28 11.50
CA PHE A 123 -0.21 11.31 12.42
C PHE A 123 -1.15 12.53 12.42
N ILE A 124 -1.51 13.06 11.25
CA ILE A 124 -2.44 14.21 11.13
C ILE A 124 -3.78 13.88 11.81
N VAL A 125 -4.37 12.72 11.52
CA VAL A 125 -5.66 12.32 12.07
C VAL A 125 -5.61 12.12 13.58
N ILE A 126 -4.53 11.57 14.11
CA ILE A 126 -4.35 11.37 15.54
C ILE A 126 -4.13 12.71 16.26
N TYR A 127 -3.24 13.55 15.71
CA TYR A 127 -2.86 14.85 16.29
C TYR A 127 -4.05 15.81 16.37
N TYR A 128 -4.74 16.03 15.25
CA TYR A 128 -5.89 16.94 15.22
C TYR A 128 -7.14 16.35 15.91
N GLY A 129 -7.29 15.04 15.91
CA GLY A 129 -8.42 14.38 16.53
C GLY A 129 -9.76 14.98 16.08
N ARG A 130 -10.66 15.23 17.05
CA ARG A 130 -11.98 15.84 16.77
C ARG A 130 -11.90 17.25 16.18
N ASN A 131 -10.79 17.96 16.39
CA ASN A 131 -10.60 19.29 15.84
C ASN A 131 -10.40 19.28 14.31
N LEU A 132 -10.09 18.13 13.70
CA LEU A 132 -9.93 17.99 12.26
C LEU A 132 -11.15 18.48 11.47
N ILE A 133 -12.34 18.38 12.06
CA ILE A 133 -13.59 18.88 11.46
C ILE A 133 -13.58 20.42 11.24
N ARG A 134 -12.85 21.14 12.08
CA ARG A 134 -12.74 22.62 12.01
C ARG A 134 -11.60 23.09 11.11
N HIS A 135 -10.70 22.17 10.71
CA HIS A 135 -9.51 22.48 9.91
C HIS A 135 -9.64 21.93 8.48
N ASP A 136 -10.47 22.58 7.65
CA ASP A 136 -10.79 22.11 6.31
C ASP A 136 -9.55 21.92 5.43
N ARG A 137 -8.60 22.86 5.46
CA ARG A 137 -7.33 22.74 4.70
C ARG A 137 -6.54 21.51 5.11
N VAL A 138 -6.37 21.28 6.40
CA VAL A 138 -5.63 20.10 6.92
C VAL A 138 -6.32 18.80 6.52
N ARG A 139 -7.65 18.75 6.60
CA ARG A 139 -8.43 17.59 6.18
C ARG A 139 -8.24 17.31 4.67
N ARG A 140 -8.30 18.33 3.82
CA ARG A 140 -8.06 18.19 2.36
C ARG A 140 -6.61 17.73 2.09
N THR A 141 -5.64 18.28 2.80
CA THR A 141 -4.25 17.82 2.69
C THR A 141 -4.13 16.34 3.09
N ALA A 142 -4.75 15.92 4.19
CA ALA A 142 -4.77 14.52 4.59
C ALA A 142 -5.42 13.61 3.53
N MET A 143 -6.50 14.05 2.89
CA MET A 143 -7.14 13.33 1.78
C MET A 143 -6.20 13.22 0.57
N LEU A 144 -5.51 14.30 0.19
CA LEU A 144 -4.55 14.29 -0.90
C LEU A 144 -3.40 13.31 -0.62
N LEU A 145 -2.79 13.38 0.58
CA LEU A 145 -1.72 12.47 0.98
C LEU A 145 -2.19 11.00 0.98
N LEU A 146 -3.42 10.75 1.41
CA LEU A 146 -4.03 9.42 1.40
C LEU A 146 -4.17 8.89 -0.03
N VAL A 147 -4.65 9.73 -0.96
CA VAL A 147 -4.79 9.38 -2.38
C VAL A 147 -3.43 9.14 -3.02
N LEU A 148 -2.42 9.96 -2.72
CA LEU A 148 -1.05 9.76 -3.20
C LEU A 148 -0.44 8.46 -2.65
N ALA A 149 -0.64 8.17 -1.36
CA ALA A 149 -0.21 6.90 -0.77
C ALA A 149 -0.82 5.70 -1.51
N PHE A 150 -2.11 5.78 -1.81
CA PHE A 150 -2.79 4.77 -2.63
C PHE A 150 -2.23 4.68 -4.04
N ALA A 151 -2.03 5.80 -4.72
CA ALA A 151 -1.53 5.81 -6.11
C ALA A 151 -0.15 5.14 -6.21
N PHE A 152 0.79 5.46 -5.31
CA PHE A 152 2.10 4.81 -5.28
C PHE A 152 2.01 3.30 -5.01
N ALA A 153 1.17 2.88 -4.08
CA ALA A 153 0.95 1.46 -3.81
C ALA A 153 0.29 0.74 -4.99
N ALA A 154 -0.70 1.37 -5.64
CA ALA A 154 -1.42 0.80 -6.77
C ALA A 154 -0.50 0.57 -7.98
N VAL A 155 0.35 1.55 -8.31
CA VAL A 155 1.34 1.40 -9.40
C VAL A 155 2.36 0.31 -9.06
N ALA A 156 2.91 0.32 -7.83
CA ALA A 156 3.84 -0.72 -7.39
C ALA A 156 3.19 -2.12 -7.40
N GLY A 157 1.92 -2.22 -7.02
CA GLY A 157 1.14 -3.45 -7.05
C GLY A 157 0.89 -3.94 -8.48
N ALA A 158 0.56 -3.04 -9.40
CA ALA A 158 0.38 -3.36 -10.82
C ALA A 158 1.66 -3.92 -11.44
N PHE A 159 2.81 -3.27 -11.22
CA PHE A 159 4.10 -3.81 -11.66
C PHE A 159 4.38 -5.19 -11.04
N GLY A 160 4.11 -5.38 -9.75
CA GLY A 160 4.25 -6.68 -9.11
C GLY A 160 3.40 -7.77 -9.77
N ALA A 161 2.14 -7.46 -10.08
CA ALA A 161 1.22 -8.38 -10.74
C ALA A 161 1.69 -8.75 -12.16
N PHE A 162 2.14 -7.77 -12.95
CA PHE A 162 2.68 -8.03 -14.29
C PHE A 162 3.96 -8.86 -14.26
N ILE A 163 4.90 -8.54 -13.38
CA ILE A 163 6.13 -9.31 -13.18
C ILE A 163 5.80 -10.76 -12.83
N THR A 164 4.92 -11.00 -11.87
CA THR A 164 4.50 -12.36 -11.48
C THR A 164 3.78 -13.10 -12.59
N LYS A 165 3.06 -12.40 -13.47
CA LYS A 165 2.40 -13.03 -14.62
C LYS A 165 3.39 -13.51 -15.67
N VAL A 166 4.49 -12.79 -15.90
CA VAL A 166 5.54 -13.14 -16.86
C VAL A 166 6.51 -14.18 -16.27
N ALA A 167 6.89 -14.01 -15.02
CA ALA A 167 7.78 -14.91 -14.28
C ALA A 167 7.12 -15.33 -12.97
N PRO A 168 6.28 -16.39 -12.98
CA PRO A 168 5.56 -16.85 -11.79
C PRO A 168 6.50 -17.26 -10.66
N VAL A 169 6.05 -17.07 -9.41
CA VAL A 169 6.71 -17.62 -8.22
C VAL A 169 6.51 -19.12 -8.22
N GLN A 170 7.59 -19.88 -8.08
CA GLN A 170 7.61 -21.33 -8.03
C GLN A 170 8.31 -21.80 -6.73
#